data_1be7276ae95f727efce40cf93e589b7e
#
_entry.id   1be7276ae95f727efce40cf93e589b7e
#
_cell.length_a   1.000
_cell.length_b   1.000
_cell.length_c   1.000
_cell.angle_alpha   90.00
_cell.angle_beta   90.00
_cell.angle_gamma   90.00
#
_symmetry.space_group_name_H-M   'P 1'
#
loop_
_entity.id
_entity.type
_entity.pdbx_description
1 polymer ?
#
loop_
_entity_poly.entity_id
_entity_poly.type
_entity_poly.pdbx_seq_one_letter_code
_entity_poly.pdbx_strand_id
1 'polypeptide(L)'
;MISEEQEVSLTTRKTKGAKGGGTIRQRPDGRWEARYTLGIDPGTGKQIQKSVYGKTQKEVRQKLTAITAEIDSGTYQEPCKMTVNEWLDIWLKDYQIGVKDSTAYLYERQAKLYLRPALGNIPLETLKAHTVQRLYNSLSQEHDGQPALSAKTIKNIHGVLHKALQQAVLLNYLRTNPTNACILPKIIKKEIHPLTDQQTAQLLNLLKGS
;
A
#
# COMPACT_ATOMS: atom_id res chain seq x y z
N MET A 1 -74.09 22.19 -8.80
CA MET A 1 -73.14 22.84 -7.94
C MET A 1 -72.05 21.80 -7.67
N ILE A 2 -70.96 21.89 -8.40
CA ILE A 2 -69.88 20.95 -8.41
C ILE A 2 -68.66 21.76 -7.95
N SER A 3 -68.08 21.37 -6.80
CA SER A 3 -66.90 21.99 -6.23
C SER A 3 -65.69 21.36 -6.86
N GLU A 4 -64.89 22.11 -7.60
CA GLU A 4 -63.58 21.72 -8.10
C GLU A 4 -62.58 21.72 -6.95
N GLU A 5 -62.05 20.52 -6.60
CA GLU A 5 -60.88 20.37 -5.76
C GLU A 5 -59.61 20.63 -6.58
N GLN A 6 -58.97 21.75 -6.31
CA GLN A 6 -57.66 22.10 -6.86
C GLN A 6 -56.60 21.27 -6.13
N GLU A 7 -56.03 20.26 -6.80
CA GLU A 7 -54.79 19.58 -6.41
C GLU A 7 -53.62 20.57 -6.46
N VAL A 8 -53.16 21.00 -5.30
CA VAL A 8 -51.93 21.78 -5.16
C VAL A 8 -50.77 20.86 -5.26
N SER A 9 -50.17 20.76 -6.43
CA SER A 9 -48.91 20.10 -6.68
C SER A 9 -47.78 20.78 -5.89
N LEU A 10 -47.37 20.18 -4.79
CA LEU A 10 -46.20 20.58 -4.01
C LEU A 10 -44.91 20.25 -4.77
N THR A 11 -44.49 21.16 -5.66
CA THR A 11 -43.14 21.13 -6.23
C THR A 11 -42.12 21.41 -5.12
N THR A 12 -41.53 20.37 -4.59
CA THR A 12 -40.38 20.46 -3.66
C THR A 12 -39.25 21.21 -4.33
N ARG A 13 -39.05 22.49 -3.95
CA ARG A 13 -37.91 23.30 -4.35
C ARG A 13 -36.63 22.57 -3.93
N LYS A 14 -35.82 22.13 -4.90
CA LYS A 14 -34.45 21.64 -4.66
C LYS A 14 -33.65 22.80 -4.07
N THR A 15 -33.39 22.77 -2.79
CA THR A 15 -32.48 23.70 -2.14
C THR A 15 -31.09 23.49 -2.74
N LYS A 16 -30.54 24.56 -3.37
CA LYS A 16 -29.13 24.55 -3.80
C LYS A 16 -28.26 24.39 -2.57
N GLY A 17 -27.52 23.28 -2.51
CA GLY A 17 -26.51 23.06 -1.48
C GLY A 17 -25.45 24.16 -1.50
N ALA A 18 -24.81 24.42 -0.35
CA ALA A 18 -23.72 25.39 -0.23
C ALA A 18 -22.61 25.09 -1.27
N LYS A 19 -21.98 26.15 -1.79
CA LYS A 19 -20.84 26.02 -2.73
C LYS A 19 -19.76 25.16 -2.07
N GLY A 20 -19.40 24.02 -2.69
CA GLY A 20 -18.43 23.05 -2.16
C GLY A 20 -19.03 21.76 -1.55
N GLY A 21 -20.34 21.76 -1.19
CA GLY A 21 -20.98 20.66 -0.46
C GLY A 21 -21.32 19.40 -1.27
N GLY A 22 -20.86 19.28 -2.52
CA GLY A 22 -21.13 18.12 -3.39
C GLY A 22 -22.61 17.94 -3.75
N THR A 23 -22.91 17.10 -4.73
CA THR A 23 -24.28 16.78 -5.15
C THR A 23 -24.58 15.32 -4.85
N ILE A 24 -25.68 15.05 -4.14
CA ILE A 24 -26.15 13.69 -3.84
C ILE A 24 -27.37 13.40 -4.72
N ARG A 25 -27.37 12.26 -5.43
CA ARG A 25 -28.48 11.80 -6.25
C ARG A 25 -28.68 10.30 -6.15
N GLN A 26 -29.89 9.83 -6.38
CA GLN A 26 -30.16 8.42 -6.58
C GLN A 26 -30.00 8.09 -8.07
N ARG A 27 -29.32 6.99 -8.36
CA ARG A 27 -29.15 6.47 -9.71
C ARG A 27 -30.34 5.57 -10.10
N PRO A 28 -30.57 5.35 -11.40
CA PRO A 28 -31.61 4.43 -11.87
C PRO A 28 -31.44 2.98 -11.34
N ASP A 29 -30.21 2.58 -11.02
CA ASP A 29 -29.88 1.27 -10.43
C ASP A 29 -30.18 1.16 -8.92
N GLY A 30 -30.84 2.18 -8.35
CA GLY A 30 -31.24 2.25 -6.94
C GLY A 30 -30.11 2.67 -5.98
N ARG A 31 -28.85 2.72 -6.42
CA ARG A 31 -27.71 3.17 -5.60
C ARG A 31 -27.68 4.69 -5.49
N TRP A 32 -27.13 5.19 -4.39
CA TRP A 32 -26.89 6.59 -4.16
C TRP A 32 -25.47 6.97 -4.60
N GLU A 33 -25.34 8.11 -5.25
CA GLU A 33 -24.09 8.71 -5.72
C GLU A 33 -23.95 10.12 -5.14
N ALA A 34 -22.76 10.43 -4.59
CA ALA A 34 -22.38 11.81 -4.32
C ALA A 34 -21.14 12.17 -5.14
N ARG A 35 -21.14 13.41 -5.69
CA ARG A 35 -20.01 13.98 -6.43
C ARG A 35 -19.33 15.05 -5.61
N TYR A 36 -18.00 15.06 -5.63
CA TYR A 36 -17.18 16.07 -4.99
C TYR A 36 -16.06 16.52 -5.93
N THR A 37 -15.53 17.71 -5.70
CA THR A 37 -14.43 18.29 -6.48
C THR A 37 -13.14 18.17 -5.69
N LEU A 38 -12.10 17.58 -6.31
CA LEU A 38 -10.75 17.49 -5.74
C LEU A 38 -9.93 18.76 -5.93
N GLY A 39 -10.20 19.50 -7.01
CA GLY A 39 -9.46 20.68 -7.40
C GLY A 39 -9.66 21.01 -8.86
N ILE A 40 -8.74 21.78 -9.41
CA ILE A 40 -8.70 22.18 -10.83
C ILE A 40 -7.46 21.53 -11.45
N ASP A 41 -7.63 20.89 -12.58
CA ASP A 41 -6.53 20.37 -13.39
C ASP A 41 -5.69 21.55 -13.92
N PRO A 42 -4.41 21.66 -13.54
CA PRO A 42 -3.56 22.78 -13.94
C PRO A 42 -3.30 22.81 -15.46
N GLY A 43 -3.39 21.67 -16.17
CA GLY A 43 -3.17 21.60 -17.61
C GLY A 43 -4.38 22.00 -18.44
N THR A 44 -5.61 21.70 -17.95
CA THR A 44 -6.86 21.92 -18.71
C THR A 44 -7.76 23.00 -18.12
N GLY A 45 -7.48 23.47 -16.90
CA GLY A 45 -8.33 24.42 -16.16
C GLY A 45 -9.70 23.86 -15.74
N LYS A 46 -9.96 22.56 -15.95
CA LYS A 46 -11.23 21.92 -15.63
C LYS A 46 -11.24 21.37 -14.20
N GLN A 47 -12.43 21.35 -13.59
CA GLN A 47 -12.62 20.74 -12.28
C GLN A 47 -12.43 19.22 -12.33
N ILE A 48 -11.58 18.69 -11.43
CA ILE A 48 -11.44 17.26 -11.22
C ILE A 48 -12.55 16.81 -10.28
N GLN A 49 -13.54 16.10 -10.81
CA GLN A 49 -14.68 15.59 -10.06
C GLN A 49 -14.56 14.08 -9.86
N LYS A 50 -14.86 13.63 -8.64
CA LYS A 50 -14.94 12.21 -8.26
C LYS A 50 -16.32 11.91 -7.68
N SER A 51 -16.68 10.62 -7.65
CA SER A 51 -17.95 10.14 -7.12
C SER A 51 -17.73 9.07 -6.06
N VAL A 52 -18.57 9.10 -5.01
CA VAL A 52 -18.70 8.01 -4.04
C VAL A 52 -20.09 7.41 -4.12
N TYR A 53 -20.17 6.13 -3.81
CA TYR A 53 -21.39 5.34 -3.93
C TYR A 53 -21.75 4.68 -2.61
N GLY A 54 -23.04 4.45 -2.39
CA GLY A 54 -23.58 3.73 -1.24
C GLY A 54 -24.96 3.18 -1.50
N LYS A 55 -25.41 2.31 -0.61
CA LYS A 55 -26.75 1.70 -0.66
C LYS A 55 -27.82 2.67 -0.17
N THR A 56 -27.47 3.58 0.74
CA THR A 56 -28.39 4.56 1.33
C THR A 56 -27.87 5.99 1.19
N GLN A 57 -28.78 6.94 1.19
CA GLN A 57 -28.44 8.36 1.17
C GLN A 57 -27.59 8.77 2.38
N LYS A 58 -27.91 8.21 3.56
CA LYS A 58 -27.17 8.48 4.79
C LYS A 58 -25.71 8.04 4.70
N GLU A 59 -25.46 6.84 4.18
CA GLU A 59 -24.12 6.30 3.97
C GLU A 59 -23.29 7.20 3.04
N VAL A 60 -23.88 7.59 1.89
CA VAL A 60 -23.18 8.43 0.91
C VAL A 60 -22.91 9.82 1.46
N ARG A 61 -23.82 10.38 2.26
CA ARG A 61 -23.61 11.67 2.93
C ARG A 61 -22.46 11.59 3.92
N GLN A 62 -22.39 10.54 4.74
CA GLN A 62 -21.29 10.33 5.68
C GLN A 62 -19.93 10.21 4.95
N LYS A 63 -19.86 9.42 3.88
CA LYS A 63 -18.66 9.30 3.05
C LYS A 63 -18.26 10.64 2.45
N LEU A 64 -19.23 11.39 1.91
CA LEU A 64 -18.96 12.71 1.34
C LEU A 64 -18.40 13.68 2.38
N THR A 65 -19.00 13.74 3.57
CA THR A 65 -18.53 14.62 4.66
C THR A 65 -17.11 14.26 5.10
N ALA A 66 -16.80 12.97 5.23
CA ALA A 66 -15.45 12.53 5.58
C ALA A 66 -14.42 12.93 4.52
N ILE A 67 -14.73 12.70 3.23
CA ILE A 67 -13.85 13.05 2.12
C ILE A 67 -13.66 14.57 2.02
N THR A 68 -14.73 15.35 2.18
CA THR A 68 -14.65 16.82 2.12
C THR A 68 -13.76 17.35 3.25
N ALA A 69 -13.89 16.81 4.47
CA ALA A 69 -13.03 17.17 5.59
C ALA A 69 -11.55 16.81 5.33
N GLU A 70 -11.26 15.67 4.71
CA GLU A 70 -9.91 15.28 4.31
C GLU A 70 -9.34 16.21 3.23
N ILE A 71 -10.17 16.66 2.26
CA ILE A 71 -9.77 17.62 1.22
C ILE A 71 -9.46 18.98 1.85
N ASP A 72 -10.34 19.48 2.71
CA ASP A 72 -10.20 20.79 3.36
C ASP A 72 -8.97 20.84 4.30
N SER A 73 -8.65 19.72 4.94
CA SER A 73 -7.44 19.59 5.77
C SER A 73 -6.18 19.28 4.97
N GLY A 74 -6.27 19.08 3.65
CA GLY A 74 -5.12 18.70 2.81
C GLY A 74 -4.61 17.28 3.03
N THR A 75 -5.36 16.43 3.75
CA THR A 75 -5.00 15.05 4.07
C THR A 75 -5.65 14.03 3.15
N TYR A 76 -6.41 14.48 2.16
CA TYR A 76 -7.08 13.59 1.20
C TYR A 76 -6.04 12.81 0.38
N GLN A 77 -6.21 11.50 0.34
CA GLN A 77 -5.47 10.61 -0.52
C GLN A 77 -6.43 9.92 -1.49
N GLU A 78 -6.09 9.95 -2.78
CA GLU A 78 -6.87 9.22 -3.77
C GLU A 78 -6.73 7.72 -3.52
N PRO A 79 -7.84 6.95 -3.45
CA PRO A 79 -7.79 5.51 -3.30
C PRO A 79 -6.91 4.87 -4.36
N CYS A 80 -5.84 4.24 -3.94
CA CYS A 80 -4.89 3.56 -4.83
C CYS A 80 -5.39 2.13 -5.08
N LYS A 81 -5.82 1.83 -6.30
CA LYS A 81 -6.24 0.47 -6.70
C LYS A 81 -5.07 -0.46 -7.02
N MET A 82 -3.86 0.09 -7.02
CA MET A 82 -2.64 -0.62 -7.33
C MET A 82 -2.38 -1.75 -6.35
N THR A 83 -1.95 -2.91 -6.84
CA THR A 83 -1.50 -4.04 -6.03
C THR A 83 -0.06 -3.84 -5.58
N VAL A 84 0.38 -4.62 -4.59
CA VAL A 84 1.78 -4.64 -4.16
C VAL A 84 2.71 -5.05 -5.31
N ASN A 85 2.29 -5.96 -6.21
CA ASN A 85 3.07 -6.33 -7.39
C ASN A 85 3.29 -5.16 -8.34
N GLU A 86 2.21 -4.48 -8.72
CA GLU A 86 2.29 -3.32 -9.62
C GLU A 86 3.15 -2.20 -9.03
N TRP A 87 3.04 -1.98 -7.71
CA TRP A 87 3.90 -1.03 -7.03
C TRP A 87 5.38 -1.45 -7.03
N LEU A 88 5.68 -2.72 -6.76
CA LEU A 88 7.05 -3.23 -6.80
C LEU A 88 7.66 -3.12 -8.21
N ASP A 89 6.87 -3.32 -9.27
CA ASP A 89 7.34 -3.13 -10.66
C ASP A 89 7.77 -1.68 -10.92
N ILE A 90 6.93 -0.71 -10.52
CA ILE A 90 7.23 0.70 -10.64
C ILE A 90 8.46 1.07 -9.79
N TRP A 91 8.48 0.62 -8.52
CA TRP A 91 9.56 0.96 -7.60
C TRP A 91 10.91 0.40 -8.03
N LEU A 92 10.97 -0.84 -8.50
CA LEU A 92 12.19 -1.46 -8.98
C LEU A 92 12.70 -0.81 -10.27
N LYS A 93 11.80 -0.35 -11.14
CA LYS A 93 12.14 0.28 -12.40
C LYS A 93 12.57 1.75 -12.24
N ASP A 94 11.78 2.52 -11.50
CA ASP A 94 11.87 3.99 -11.55
C ASP A 94 12.58 4.60 -10.34
N TYR A 95 12.67 3.87 -9.20
CA TYR A 95 13.19 4.40 -7.93
C TYR A 95 14.53 3.80 -7.49
N GLN A 96 15.27 3.15 -8.41
CA GLN A 96 16.59 2.56 -8.14
C GLN A 96 17.76 3.40 -8.70
N ILE A 97 17.52 4.65 -9.02
CA ILE A 97 18.56 5.56 -9.54
C ILE A 97 19.69 5.70 -8.51
N GLY A 98 20.93 5.47 -8.94
CA GLY A 98 22.11 5.55 -8.07
C GLY A 98 22.36 4.33 -7.18
N VAL A 99 21.54 3.29 -7.25
CA VAL A 99 21.78 2.02 -6.58
C VAL A 99 22.77 1.17 -7.38
N LYS A 100 23.75 0.55 -6.73
CA LYS A 100 24.70 -0.38 -7.39
C LYS A 100 23.95 -1.57 -7.98
N ASP A 101 24.36 -2.05 -9.16
CA ASP A 101 23.73 -3.15 -9.87
C ASP A 101 23.56 -4.41 -9.00
N SER A 102 24.57 -4.75 -8.19
CA SER A 102 24.50 -5.88 -7.25
C SER A 102 23.39 -5.73 -6.20
N THR A 103 23.13 -4.49 -5.78
CA THR A 103 22.06 -4.18 -4.82
C THR A 103 20.69 -4.21 -5.50
N ALA A 104 20.57 -3.66 -6.71
CA ALA A 104 19.35 -3.69 -7.51
C ALA A 104 18.96 -5.14 -7.82
N TYR A 105 19.91 -5.98 -8.22
CA TYR A 105 19.70 -7.42 -8.41
C TYR A 105 19.20 -8.11 -7.12
N LEU A 106 19.79 -7.77 -5.98
CA LEU A 106 19.34 -8.32 -4.69
C LEU A 106 17.89 -7.91 -4.37
N TYR A 107 17.50 -6.67 -4.64
CA TYR A 107 16.14 -6.18 -4.42
C TYR A 107 15.15 -6.94 -5.31
N GLU A 108 15.44 -7.05 -6.60
CA GLU A 108 14.62 -7.80 -7.55
C GLU A 108 14.48 -9.27 -7.13
N ARG A 109 15.59 -9.93 -6.78
CA ARG A 109 15.59 -11.32 -6.32
C ARG A 109 14.73 -11.51 -5.09
N GLN A 110 14.84 -10.64 -4.08
CA GLN A 110 14.04 -10.73 -2.86
C GLN A 110 12.56 -10.44 -3.12
N ALA A 111 12.27 -9.47 -3.97
CA ALA A 111 10.90 -9.21 -4.40
C ALA A 111 10.31 -10.44 -5.08
N LYS A 112 11.00 -11.03 -6.04
CA LYS A 112 10.55 -12.19 -6.82
C LYS A 112 10.34 -13.43 -5.96
N LEU A 113 11.28 -13.76 -5.09
CA LEU A 113 11.25 -15.01 -4.34
C LEU A 113 10.32 -14.98 -3.11
N TYR A 114 10.20 -13.82 -2.44
CA TYR A 114 9.54 -13.77 -1.14
C TYR A 114 8.36 -12.82 -1.07
N LEU A 115 8.47 -11.61 -1.68
CA LEU A 115 7.44 -10.58 -1.51
C LEU A 115 6.25 -10.78 -2.45
N ARG A 116 6.51 -11.02 -3.73
CA ARG A 116 5.48 -11.18 -4.76
C ARG A 116 4.57 -12.39 -4.52
N PRO A 117 5.08 -13.59 -4.19
CA PRO A 117 4.22 -14.73 -3.93
C PRO A 117 3.31 -14.54 -2.74
N ALA A 118 3.79 -13.85 -1.68
CA ALA A 118 3.06 -13.72 -0.43
C ALA A 118 2.14 -12.49 -0.36
N LEU A 119 2.56 -11.37 -0.94
CA LEU A 119 1.89 -10.08 -0.79
C LEU A 119 1.40 -9.48 -2.11
N GLY A 120 1.88 -9.99 -3.24
CA GLY A 120 1.75 -9.34 -4.54
C GLY A 120 0.33 -9.00 -4.97
N ASN A 121 -0.63 -9.87 -4.70
CA ASN A 121 -2.04 -9.71 -5.10
C ASN A 121 -2.85 -8.82 -4.14
N ILE A 122 -2.24 -8.38 -3.03
CA ILE A 122 -2.93 -7.54 -2.05
C ILE A 122 -2.96 -6.10 -2.58
N PRO A 123 -4.11 -5.42 -2.59
CA PRO A 123 -4.16 -3.99 -2.88
C PRO A 123 -3.27 -3.22 -1.91
N LEU A 124 -2.42 -2.34 -2.42
CA LEU A 124 -1.40 -1.62 -1.65
C LEU A 124 -2.01 -0.90 -0.44
N GLU A 125 -3.13 -0.24 -0.63
CA GLU A 125 -3.86 0.49 0.41
C GLU A 125 -4.37 -0.41 1.56
N THR A 126 -4.66 -1.68 1.27
CA THR A 126 -5.21 -2.63 2.26
C THR A 126 -4.13 -3.45 2.96
N LEU A 127 -2.85 -3.28 2.60
CA LEU A 127 -1.74 -4.01 3.21
C LEU A 127 -1.56 -3.60 4.67
N LYS A 128 -1.75 -4.55 5.58
CA LYS A 128 -1.67 -4.33 7.03
C LYS A 128 -0.39 -4.91 7.62
N ALA A 129 0.07 -4.33 8.72
CA ALA A 129 1.26 -4.78 9.43
C ALA A 129 1.20 -6.26 9.84
N HIS A 130 0.03 -6.75 10.28
CA HIS A 130 -0.09 -8.16 10.67
C HIS A 130 0.09 -9.13 9.49
N THR A 131 -0.26 -8.73 8.26
CA THR A 131 -0.06 -9.56 7.07
C THR A 131 1.43 -9.65 6.74
N VAL A 132 2.16 -8.55 6.86
CA VAL A 132 3.61 -8.51 6.71
C VAL A 132 4.30 -9.31 7.82
N GLN A 133 3.83 -9.20 9.07
CA GLN A 133 4.36 -9.98 10.18
C GLN A 133 4.19 -11.48 9.98
N ARG A 134 3.03 -11.92 9.47
CA ARG A 134 2.81 -13.34 9.13
C ARG A 134 3.83 -13.84 8.11
N LEU A 135 4.14 -13.04 7.08
CA LEU A 135 5.19 -13.39 6.12
C LEU A 135 6.53 -13.59 6.82
N TYR A 136 6.96 -12.69 7.71
CA TYR A 136 8.23 -12.87 8.42
C TYR A 136 8.23 -14.09 9.34
N ASN A 137 7.12 -14.37 9.99
CA ASN A 137 6.98 -15.56 10.84
C ASN A 137 7.05 -16.85 10.00
N SER A 138 6.40 -16.91 8.83
CA SER A 138 6.47 -18.08 7.94
C SER A 138 7.88 -18.28 7.38
N LEU A 139 8.59 -17.21 7.03
CA LEU A 139 9.97 -17.29 6.54
C LEU A 139 10.97 -17.75 7.64
N SER A 140 10.62 -17.58 8.92
CA SER A 140 11.45 -18.00 10.05
C SER A 140 11.20 -19.44 10.48
N GLN A 141 10.27 -20.13 9.85
CA GLN A 141 9.93 -21.53 10.11
C GLN A 141 10.22 -22.39 8.88
N GLU A 142 10.49 -23.66 9.12
CA GLU A 142 10.54 -24.64 8.03
C GLU A 142 9.12 -24.86 7.48
N HIS A 143 8.97 -24.78 6.17
CA HIS A 143 7.68 -24.95 5.50
C HIS A 143 7.86 -25.66 4.17
N ASP A 144 7.05 -26.69 3.89
CA ASP A 144 7.02 -27.47 2.64
C ASP A 144 8.41 -27.98 2.19
N GLY A 145 9.25 -28.43 3.15
CA GLY A 145 10.59 -28.92 2.89
C GLY A 145 11.62 -27.81 2.57
N GLN A 146 11.24 -26.55 2.67
CA GLN A 146 12.15 -25.41 2.57
C GLN A 146 12.68 -25.06 3.98
N PRO A 147 14.01 -24.94 4.15
CA PRO A 147 14.59 -24.59 5.45
C PRO A 147 14.24 -23.17 5.87
N ALA A 148 14.11 -22.95 7.17
CA ALA A 148 13.91 -21.62 7.74
C ALA A 148 15.01 -20.64 7.30
N LEU A 149 14.62 -19.43 6.95
CA LEU A 149 15.58 -18.38 6.58
C LEU A 149 16.27 -17.80 7.81
N SER A 150 17.55 -17.44 7.65
CA SER A 150 18.28 -16.76 8.71
C SER A 150 17.65 -15.41 9.07
N ALA A 151 17.80 -14.99 10.33
CA ALA A 151 17.34 -13.68 10.79
C ALA A 151 17.93 -12.53 9.96
N LYS A 152 19.17 -12.66 9.46
CA LYS A 152 19.82 -11.71 8.57
C LYS A 152 19.09 -11.61 7.22
N THR A 153 18.72 -12.75 6.64
CA THR A 153 17.98 -12.80 5.37
C THR A 153 16.62 -12.15 5.51
N ILE A 154 15.87 -12.46 6.58
CA ILE A 154 14.55 -11.83 6.86
C ILE A 154 14.69 -10.33 7.04
N LYS A 155 15.74 -9.86 7.74
CA LYS A 155 16.03 -8.42 7.89
C LYS A 155 16.32 -7.75 6.55
N ASN A 156 17.01 -8.43 5.64
CA ASN A 156 17.24 -7.89 4.28
C ASN A 156 15.94 -7.80 3.48
N ILE A 157 15.09 -8.84 3.52
CA ILE A 157 13.76 -8.83 2.88
C ILE A 157 12.91 -7.69 3.45
N HIS A 158 12.89 -7.52 4.77
CA HIS A 158 12.23 -6.39 5.41
C HIS A 158 12.77 -5.05 4.89
N GLY A 159 14.09 -4.89 4.78
CA GLY A 159 14.71 -3.65 4.30
C GLY A 159 14.27 -3.27 2.88
N VAL A 160 14.12 -4.25 1.99
CA VAL A 160 13.60 -4.03 0.63
C VAL A 160 12.14 -3.58 0.66
N LEU A 161 11.28 -4.34 1.37
CA LEU A 161 9.87 -4.00 1.49
C LEU A 161 9.66 -2.66 2.17
N HIS A 162 10.42 -2.39 3.25
CA HIS A 162 10.34 -1.11 3.98
C HIS A 162 10.67 0.07 3.08
N LYS A 163 11.74 0.00 2.29
CA LYS A 163 12.12 1.07 1.34
C LYS A 163 11.06 1.29 0.28
N ALA A 164 10.55 0.20 -0.31
CA ALA A 164 9.50 0.30 -1.33
C ALA A 164 8.22 0.93 -0.78
N LEU A 165 7.76 0.50 0.40
CA LEU A 165 6.55 1.04 1.03
C LEU A 165 6.76 2.45 1.60
N GLN A 166 7.98 2.79 2.04
CA GLN A 166 8.29 4.16 2.46
C GLN A 166 8.20 5.12 1.28
N GLN A 167 8.67 4.73 0.09
CA GLN A 167 8.50 5.52 -1.13
C GLN A 167 7.01 5.67 -1.48
N ALA A 168 6.19 4.62 -1.30
CA ALA A 168 4.75 4.71 -1.50
C ALA A 168 4.07 5.72 -0.54
N VAL A 169 4.57 5.82 0.70
CA VAL A 169 4.09 6.84 1.64
C VAL A 169 4.48 8.25 1.18
N LEU A 170 5.72 8.46 0.73
CA LEU A 170 6.17 9.76 0.22
C LEU A 170 5.39 10.22 -1.02
N LEU A 171 4.88 9.27 -1.82
CA LEU A 171 4.05 9.53 -2.99
C LEU A 171 2.55 9.56 -2.66
N ASN A 172 2.18 9.51 -1.40
CA ASN A 172 0.78 9.49 -0.94
C ASN A 172 -0.06 8.31 -1.46
N TYR A 173 0.57 7.18 -1.84
CA TYR A 173 -0.15 5.92 -2.11
C TYR A 173 -0.51 5.16 -0.84
N LEU A 174 0.22 5.41 0.25
CA LEU A 174 -0.04 4.88 1.59
C LEU A 174 -0.04 6.01 2.63
N ARG A 175 -0.91 5.91 3.63
CA ARG A 175 -0.90 6.85 4.78
C ARG A 175 0.28 6.60 5.71
N THR A 176 0.59 5.34 5.96
CA THR A 176 1.67 4.91 6.86
C THR A 176 2.34 3.66 6.32
N ASN A 177 3.60 3.48 6.64
CA ASN A 177 4.32 2.28 6.25
C ASN A 177 3.99 1.12 7.21
N PRO A 178 3.29 0.06 6.75
CA PRO A 178 2.88 -1.05 7.61
C PRO A 178 4.05 -1.85 8.18
N THR A 179 5.25 -1.78 7.57
CA THR A 179 6.44 -2.48 8.08
C THR A 179 7.00 -1.88 9.37
N ASN A 180 6.66 -0.62 9.71
CA ASN A 180 7.16 0.04 10.92
C ASN A 180 6.70 -0.66 12.21
N ALA A 181 5.54 -1.32 12.19
CA ALA A 181 5.00 -2.04 13.33
C ALA A 181 5.42 -3.52 13.37
N CYS A 182 6.29 -3.97 12.45
CA CYS A 182 6.72 -5.37 12.40
C CYS A 182 7.90 -5.64 13.32
N ILE A 183 7.88 -6.82 13.95
CA ILE A 183 8.95 -7.32 14.81
C ILE A 183 9.82 -8.29 14.00
N LEU A 184 11.11 -8.05 14.00
CA LEU A 184 12.09 -8.87 13.29
C LEU A 184 12.78 -9.85 14.24
N PRO A 185 13.20 -11.05 13.75
CA PRO A 185 13.96 -11.98 14.54
C PRO A 185 15.33 -11.38 14.93
N LYS A 186 15.79 -11.69 16.14
CA LYS A 186 17.10 -11.26 16.62
C LYS A 186 18.22 -11.95 15.85
N ILE A 187 19.21 -11.18 15.42
CA ILE A 187 20.44 -11.73 14.82
C ILE A 187 21.37 -12.18 15.95
N ILE A 188 21.56 -13.49 16.07
CA ILE A 188 22.55 -14.04 16.97
C ILE A 188 23.88 -14.01 16.22
N LYS A 189 24.82 -13.19 16.70
CA LYS A 189 26.18 -13.16 16.18
C LYS A 189 26.86 -14.49 16.56
N LYS A 190 27.28 -15.27 15.56
CA LYS A 190 28.16 -16.41 15.81
C LYS A 190 29.55 -15.86 16.08
N GLU A 191 30.15 -16.33 17.15
CA GLU A 191 31.57 -16.07 17.44
C GLU A 191 32.41 -16.72 16.35
N ILE A 192 33.29 -15.93 15.76
CA ILE A 192 34.20 -16.42 14.73
C ILE A 192 35.45 -16.83 15.46
N HIS A 193 35.70 -18.14 15.49
CA HIS A 193 36.98 -18.68 15.97
C HIS A 193 37.93 -18.77 14.76
N PRO A 194 38.94 -17.88 14.67
CA PRO A 194 39.94 -17.98 13.61
C PRO A 194 40.71 -19.30 13.75
N LEU A 195 41.23 -19.81 12.64
CA LEU A 195 42.08 -20.98 12.67
C LEU A 195 43.29 -20.70 13.56
N THR A 196 43.65 -21.67 14.38
CA THR A 196 44.92 -21.62 15.15
C THR A 196 46.10 -21.76 14.19
N ASP A 197 47.30 -21.36 14.63
CA ASP A 197 48.53 -21.49 13.82
C ASP A 197 48.76 -22.92 13.36
N GLN A 198 48.47 -23.90 14.22
CA GLN A 198 48.57 -25.33 13.90
C GLN A 198 47.57 -25.74 12.79
N GLN A 199 46.33 -25.32 12.89
CA GLN A 199 45.27 -25.57 11.89
C GLN A 199 45.60 -24.88 10.57
N THR A 200 46.15 -23.68 10.60
CA THR A 200 46.61 -22.95 9.43
C THR A 200 47.75 -23.66 8.72
N ALA A 201 48.77 -24.15 9.51
CA ALA A 201 49.88 -24.93 8.97
C ALA A 201 49.41 -26.27 8.34
N GLN A 202 48.47 -26.96 8.96
CA GLN A 202 47.86 -28.18 8.41
C GLN A 202 47.14 -27.92 7.10
N LEU A 203 46.31 -26.86 7.03
CA LEU A 203 45.60 -26.46 5.82
C LEU A 203 46.57 -26.14 4.66
N LEU A 204 47.64 -25.38 4.95
CA LEU A 204 48.67 -25.03 3.97
C LEU A 204 49.44 -26.26 3.46
N ASN A 205 49.72 -27.24 4.31
CA ASN A 205 50.36 -28.48 3.91
C ASN A 205 49.47 -29.34 3.02
N LEU A 206 48.16 -29.41 3.29
CA LEU A 206 47.19 -30.11 2.43
C LEU A 206 47.08 -29.48 1.06
N LEU A 207 47.12 -28.16 0.97
CA LEU A 207 47.05 -27.42 -0.31
C LEU A 207 48.32 -27.51 -1.14
N LYS A 208 49.51 -27.77 -0.53
CA LYS A 208 50.75 -27.97 -1.25
C LYS A 208 50.93 -29.39 -1.81
N GLY A 209 50.15 -30.36 -1.33
CA GLY A 209 50.18 -31.75 -1.77
C GLY A 209 49.17 -32.13 -2.83
N SER A 210 48.37 -31.15 -3.32
CA SER A 210 47.43 -31.24 -4.45
C SER A 210 47.99 -30.51 -5.63
#